data_20590b8c7ac6e051c7275312356355f4
#
_entry.id   20590b8c7ac6e051c7275312356355f4
#
_cell.length_a   1.000
_cell.length_b   1.000
_cell.length_c   1.000
_cell.angle_alpha   90.00
_cell.angle_beta   90.00
_cell.angle_gamma   90.00
#
_symmetry.space_group_name_H-M   'P 1'
#
loop_
_entity.id
_entity.type
_entity.pdbx_description
1 polymer ?
#
loop_
_entity_poly.entity_id
_entity_poly.type
_entity_poly.pdbx_seq_one_letter_code
_entity_poly.pdbx_strand_id
1 'polypeptide(L)'
;QDYIQDSLVVRMGGRCAEELVFGVISTGANNDLVGSTELARKMVREWGMSSRVGPMAWGSQGQVFLGEALMHTRDYSDDTARVIDEEVEGMLRAQEERCRVVLNEHRNGLDLVARSLLEHETIDGAEVEPELASRRAILDAINHVYDRGPASSEALALDASEDLDALASEIGSHEPQDLLEAADDAPIIRLVNSLLQHAVKERASDIHLEPFEREIRVRFRIDNILYEPVRPLPRALQAPIVSRIKIMGGLNIAEKRLPQDGRIRLKIAGRDYDVRLSTIPIAHGERVVMRLLPRTSEMLNLENLGFDEDHLTTWNKLITRPNGIVLVTGPTGSGKTTTLYGALSRINTLDVNIITVEDPVEIQLPGVGQIEVNHKIGLTFASGLRSILRQDPNVVLVGEIRDLETAEIAIQASLTGHLVFSTLHTNDAPSAITRLVDMGVERFLVASSLVAVLAQRLVRLLCSNCREPYEPTAADLAEIGLRSAHTVEIYRPGSCERCNYTGYRGRLGIFELMLIEDAIRDLIAQNVDSKRIKRQAVANGMRTLRVDGARKVLRGMTSIAEVLRATEEETVVAEV
;
A
#
# COMPACT_ATOMS: atom_id res chain seq x y z
N GLN A 1 -17.08 30.05 3.88
CA GLN A 1 -16.55 30.82 5.02
C GLN A 1 -16.99 30.19 6.33
N ASP A 2 -18.26 29.87 6.50
CA ASP A 2 -18.84 29.35 7.76
C ASP A 2 -18.20 28.01 8.18
N TYR A 3 -18.00 27.07 7.24
CA TYR A 3 -17.32 25.79 7.52
C TYR A 3 -15.91 25.97 8.11
N ILE A 4 -15.14 26.95 7.62
CA ILE A 4 -13.78 27.19 8.12
C ILE A 4 -13.84 27.86 9.49
N GLN A 5 -14.83 28.73 9.71
CA GLN A 5 -15.09 29.31 11.03
C GLN A 5 -15.51 28.26 12.04
N ASP A 6 -16.37 27.29 11.66
CA ASP A 6 -16.73 26.15 12.51
C ASP A 6 -15.51 25.28 12.83
N SER A 7 -14.60 25.08 11.87
CA SER A 7 -13.33 24.38 12.12
C SER A 7 -12.43 25.10 13.15
N LEU A 8 -12.46 26.42 13.20
CA LEU A 8 -11.77 27.19 14.24
C LEU A 8 -12.42 26.98 15.61
N VAL A 9 -13.76 26.97 15.69
CA VAL A 9 -14.50 26.69 16.93
C VAL A 9 -14.15 25.31 17.48
N VAL A 10 -14.15 24.28 16.63
CA VAL A 10 -13.80 22.91 17.04
C VAL A 10 -12.37 22.82 17.58
N ARG A 11 -11.40 23.46 16.91
CA ARG A 11 -10.00 23.47 17.35
C ARG A 11 -9.81 24.17 18.68
N MET A 12 -10.62 25.17 19.00
CA MET A 12 -10.58 25.90 20.26
C MET A 12 -11.32 25.18 21.41
N GLY A 13 -12.04 24.09 21.09
CA GLY A 13 -12.89 23.37 22.03
C GLY A 13 -12.18 22.93 23.30
N GLY A 14 -11.00 22.31 23.18
CA GLY A 14 -10.20 21.83 24.32
C GLY A 14 -9.81 22.99 25.27
N ARG A 15 -9.28 24.07 24.72
CA ARG A 15 -8.89 25.27 25.47
C ARG A 15 -10.08 25.91 26.20
N CYS A 16 -11.20 26.09 25.49
CA CYS A 16 -12.41 26.68 26.08
C CYS A 16 -13.02 25.77 27.16
N ALA A 17 -12.95 24.44 26.99
CA ALA A 17 -13.39 23.48 27.99
C ALA A 17 -12.54 23.56 29.27
N GLU A 18 -11.22 23.62 29.16
CA GLU A 18 -10.31 23.80 30.30
C GLU A 18 -10.63 25.08 31.08
N GLU A 19 -10.80 26.20 30.37
CA GLU A 19 -11.13 27.48 31.00
C GLU A 19 -12.50 27.45 31.69
N LEU A 20 -13.51 26.83 31.07
CA LEU A 20 -14.85 26.71 31.64
C LEU A 20 -14.91 25.79 32.87
N VAL A 21 -14.10 24.74 32.90
CA VAL A 21 -14.14 23.72 33.98
C VAL A 21 -13.18 24.09 35.12
N PHE A 22 -11.97 24.51 34.78
CA PHE A 22 -10.90 24.70 35.75
C PHE A 22 -10.59 26.19 36.04
N GLY A 23 -11.11 27.11 35.25
CA GLY A 23 -10.80 28.56 35.35
C GLY A 23 -9.38 28.93 34.95
N VAL A 24 -8.58 27.97 34.46
CA VAL A 24 -7.20 28.15 34.02
C VAL A 24 -6.96 27.38 32.73
N ILE A 25 -6.00 27.83 31.93
CA ILE A 25 -5.64 27.22 30.66
C ILE A 25 -4.29 26.56 30.83
N SER A 26 -4.18 25.28 30.41
CA SER A 26 -2.93 24.53 30.45
C SER A 26 -2.09 24.70 29.19
N THR A 27 -0.86 24.24 29.21
CA THR A 27 0.03 24.18 28.04
C THR A 27 -0.39 23.11 27.02
N GLY A 28 -1.33 22.22 27.37
CA GLY A 28 -1.85 21.15 26.50
C GLY A 28 -2.54 21.67 25.25
N ALA A 29 -3.18 22.84 25.33
CA ALA A 29 -3.88 23.48 24.22
C ALA A 29 -2.96 24.23 23.22
N ASN A 30 -1.64 24.16 23.38
CA ASN A 30 -0.70 24.94 22.55
C ASN A 30 -0.79 24.57 21.05
N ASN A 31 -0.88 23.28 20.72
CA ASN A 31 -0.95 22.82 19.32
C ASN A 31 -2.25 23.29 18.63
N ASP A 32 -3.36 23.32 19.36
CA ASP A 32 -4.65 23.78 18.86
C ASP A 32 -4.63 25.29 18.60
N LEU A 33 -4.00 26.06 19.46
CA LEU A 33 -3.84 27.49 19.29
C LEU A 33 -2.93 27.85 18.11
N VAL A 34 -1.81 27.13 17.93
CA VAL A 34 -0.90 27.30 16.80
C VAL A 34 -1.65 26.97 15.48
N GLY A 35 -2.33 25.84 15.41
CA GLY A 35 -3.06 25.43 14.23
C GLY A 35 -4.24 26.36 13.89
N SER A 36 -4.94 26.91 14.90
CA SER A 36 -6.01 27.89 14.71
C SER A 36 -5.45 29.23 14.21
N THR A 37 -4.31 29.67 14.73
CA THR A 37 -3.64 30.91 14.31
C THR A 37 -3.17 30.82 12.86
N GLU A 38 -2.58 29.68 12.46
CA GLU A 38 -2.16 29.46 11.07
C GLU A 38 -3.34 29.46 10.12
N LEU A 39 -4.44 28.82 10.49
CA LEU A 39 -5.66 28.78 9.69
C LEU A 39 -6.27 30.18 9.51
N ALA A 40 -6.40 30.93 10.60
CA ALA A 40 -6.91 32.31 10.55
C ALA A 40 -6.00 33.24 9.72
N ARG A 41 -4.66 33.06 9.81
CA ARG A 41 -3.72 33.78 8.94
C ARG A 41 -3.91 33.47 7.47
N LYS A 42 -4.14 32.20 7.11
CA LYS A 42 -4.45 31.82 5.72
C LYS A 42 -5.74 32.44 5.23
N MET A 43 -6.79 32.46 6.06
CA MET A 43 -8.06 33.10 5.74
C MET A 43 -7.88 34.58 5.37
N VAL A 44 -7.09 35.29 6.14
CA VAL A 44 -6.86 36.74 5.93
C VAL A 44 -5.89 37.03 4.80
N ARG A 45 -4.74 36.28 4.77
CA ARG A 45 -3.63 36.59 3.85
C ARG A 45 -3.72 35.92 2.49
N GLU A 46 -4.20 34.70 2.44
CA GLU A 46 -4.16 33.88 1.21
C GLU A 46 -5.53 33.85 0.52
N TRP A 47 -6.60 33.81 1.30
CA TRP A 47 -7.96 33.61 0.77
C TRP A 47 -8.79 34.89 0.72
N GLY A 48 -8.24 36.03 1.18
CA GLY A 48 -8.90 37.33 1.09
C GLY A 48 -10.23 37.39 1.86
N MET A 49 -10.38 36.62 2.94
CA MET A 49 -11.64 36.51 3.70
C MET A 49 -11.84 37.65 4.72
N SER A 50 -11.02 38.70 4.69
CA SER A 50 -11.19 39.92 5.51
C SER A 50 -11.66 41.08 4.64
N SER A 51 -12.71 41.76 5.06
CA SER A 51 -13.20 42.95 4.38
C SER A 51 -12.26 44.17 4.52
N ARG A 52 -11.39 44.18 5.54
CA ARG A 52 -10.41 45.27 5.78
C ARG A 52 -9.14 45.10 4.95
N VAL A 53 -8.71 43.84 4.74
CA VAL A 53 -7.53 43.50 3.92
C VAL A 53 -7.89 43.44 2.44
N GLY A 54 -9.16 43.11 2.14
CA GLY A 54 -9.70 42.99 0.78
C GLY A 54 -9.29 41.70 0.06
N PRO A 55 -9.70 41.52 -1.21
CA PRO A 55 -9.50 40.32 -2.00
C PRO A 55 -8.07 40.28 -2.59
N MET A 56 -7.07 40.31 -1.74
CA MET A 56 -5.64 40.24 -2.11
C MET A 56 -4.98 39.04 -1.44
N ALA A 57 -4.17 38.29 -2.20
CA ALA A 57 -3.37 37.22 -1.68
C ALA A 57 -1.95 37.73 -1.37
N TRP A 58 -1.59 37.74 -0.11
CA TRP A 58 -0.29 38.11 0.41
C TRP A 58 0.49 36.87 0.81
N GLY A 59 0.90 36.04 -0.16
CA GLY A 59 1.64 34.80 0.09
C GLY A 59 2.85 34.71 -0.81
N SER A 60 4.04 34.56 -0.26
CA SER A 60 5.25 34.28 -1.05
C SER A 60 5.16 32.88 -1.65
N GLN A 61 4.86 32.76 -2.93
CA GLN A 61 5.18 31.59 -3.75
C GLN A 61 6.65 31.65 -4.18
N GLY A 62 7.57 31.68 -3.24
CA GLY A 62 9.00 31.55 -3.50
C GLY A 62 9.42 30.09 -3.36
N GLN A 63 9.68 29.41 -4.48
CA GLN A 63 10.52 28.22 -4.45
C GLN A 63 11.89 28.62 -3.89
N VAL A 64 12.24 28.10 -2.72
CA VAL A 64 13.55 28.30 -2.11
C VAL A 64 14.57 27.52 -2.92
N PHE A 65 15.29 28.18 -3.83
CA PHE A 65 16.55 27.72 -4.38
C PHE A 65 17.62 27.85 -3.29
N LEU A 66 18.39 26.79 -3.09
CA LEU A 66 19.49 26.67 -2.14
C LEU A 66 20.38 27.92 -2.10
N GLY A 67 20.46 28.60 -0.96
CA GLY A 67 21.58 29.50 -0.69
C GLY A 67 21.32 30.81 0.06
N GLU A 68 20.09 31.29 0.26
CA GLU A 68 19.83 32.56 0.97
C GLU A 68 18.74 32.45 2.03
N ALA A 69 19.08 31.84 3.15
CA ALA A 69 18.21 31.73 4.32
C ALA A 69 18.48 32.87 5.33
N LEU A 70 18.35 34.13 4.93
CA LEU A 70 18.54 35.24 5.92
C LEU A 70 17.77 36.54 5.65
N MET A 71 16.89 36.66 4.67
CA MET A 71 15.99 37.82 4.55
C MET A 71 14.60 37.39 4.06
N HIS A 72 13.70 37.12 5.00
CA HIS A 72 12.27 37.14 4.70
C HIS A 72 11.85 38.61 4.47
N THR A 73 11.94 39.08 3.23
CA THR A 73 11.31 40.32 2.83
C THR A 73 9.80 40.09 2.82
N ARG A 74 9.09 40.80 3.72
CA ARG A 74 7.62 40.82 3.70
C ARG A 74 7.17 41.56 2.45
N ASP A 75 6.22 41.00 1.70
CA ASP A 75 5.65 41.60 0.49
C ASP A 75 4.66 42.75 0.77
N TYR A 76 4.56 43.19 2.03
CA TYR A 76 3.62 44.21 2.47
C TYR A 76 4.21 45.10 3.59
N SER A 77 3.66 46.30 3.71
CA SER A 77 4.08 47.32 4.68
C SER A 77 3.79 46.89 6.13
N ASP A 78 4.49 47.50 7.10
CA ASP A 78 4.23 47.28 8.52
C ASP A 78 2.81 47.65 8.94
N ASP A 79 2.21 48.64 8.29
CA ASP A 79 0.80 49.03 8.51
C ASP A 79 -0.14 47.92 8.06
N THR A 80 0.12 47.29 6.91
CA THR A 80 -0.66 46.13 6.44
C THR A 80 -0.46 44.94 7.35
N ALA A 81 0.74 44.71 7.84
CA ALA A 81 1.03 43.64 8.82
C ALA A 81 0.15 43.81 10.06
N ARG A 82 0.09 45.01 10.61
CA ARG A 82 -0.75 45.33 11.78
C ARG A 82 -2.23 45.06 11.51
N VAL A 83 -2.74 45.46 10.36
CA VAL A 83 -4.15 45.21 10.00
C VAL A 83 -4.41 43.69 9.89
N ILE A 84 -3.51 42.94 9.30
CA ILE A 84 -3.61 41.47 9.21
C ILE A 84 -3.64 40.83 10.60
N ASP A 85 -2.74 41.23 11.50
CA ASP A 85 -2.68 40.70 12.87
C ASP A 85 -3.95 41.07 13.67
N GLU A 86 -4.47 42.30 13.53
CA GLU A 86 -5.74 42.74 14.15
C GLU A 86 -6.93 41.90 13.64
N GLU A 87 -7.01 41.63 12.36
CA GLU A 87 -8.08 40.78 11.75
C GLU A 87 -8.00 39.34 12.20
N VAL A 88 -6.78 38.77 12.24
CA VAL A 88 -6.55 37.39 12.74
C VAL A 88 -6.96 37.29 14.22
N GLU A 89 -6.54 38.26 15.05
CA GLU A 89 -6.92 38.29 16.48
C GLU A 89 -8.45 38.42 16.63
N GLY A 90 -9.07 39.31 15.86
CA GLY A 90 -10.53 39.51 15.87
C GLY A 90 -11.30 38.23 15.51
N MET A 91 -10.86 37.52 14.46
CA MET A 91 -11.45 36.24 14.07
C MET A 91 -11.32 35.19 15.16
N LEU A 92 -10.13 35.03 15.73
CA LEU A 92 -9.91 34.04 16.77
C LEU A 92 -10.75 34.33 18.02
N ARG A 93 -10.82 35.59 18.47
CA ARG A 93 -11.65 35.96 19.63
C ARG A 93 -13.14 35.73 19.39
N ALA A 94 -13.63 36.04 18.17
CA ALA A 94 -15.03 35.79 17.82
C ALA A 94 -15.37 34.27 17.86
N GLN A 95 -14.49 33.42 17.35
CA GLN A 95 -14.71 31.96 17.40
C GLN A 95 -14.51 31.35 18.80
N GLU A 96 -13.60 31.91 19.61
CA GLU A 96 -13.44 31.53 21.00
C GLU A 96 -14.72 31.83 21.82
N GLU A 97 -15.31 33.01 21.64
CA GLU A 97 -16.57 33.36 22.33
C GLU A 97 -17.73 32.47 21.86
N ARG A 98 -17.82 32.18 20.55
CA ARG A 98 -18.80 31.25 20.00
C ARG A 98 -18.62 29.84 20.61
N CYS A 99 -17.38 29.38 20.74
CA CYS A 99 -17.07 28.09 21.39
C CYS A 99 -17.56 28.06 22.85
N ARG A 100 -17.30 29.13 23.62
CA ARG A 100 -17.78 29.24 25.00
C ARG A 100 -19.30 29.17 25.11
N VAL A 101 -20.01 29.85 24.23
CA VAL A 101 -21.49 29.81 24.20
C VAL A 101 -21.97 28.38 23.98
N VAL A 102 -21.46 27.70 22.95
CA VAL A 102 -21.86 26.32 22.62
C VAL A 102 -21.54 25.35 23.78
N LEU A 103 -20.35 25.44 24.38
CA LEU A 103 -19.96 24.58 25.50
C LEU A 103 -20.79 24.86 26.75
N ASN A 104 -21.20 26.10 27.01
CA ASN A 104 -22.09 26.44 28.11
C ASN A 104 -23.51 25.91 27.90
N GLU A 105 -24.05 26.01 26.69
CA GLU A 105 -25.36 25.45 26.34
C GLU A 105 -25.39 23.92 26.49
N HIS A 106 -24.27 23.25 26.19
CA HIS A 106 -24.13 21.79 26.25
C HIS A 106 -23.25 21.30 27.40
N ARG A 107 -23.25 22.00 28.54
CA ARG A 107 -22.41 21.70 29.71
C ARG A 107 -22.52 20.25 30.19
N ASN A 108 -23.74 19.71 30.21
CA ASN A 108 -23.98 18.32 30.64
C ASN A 108 -23.27 17.31 29.71
N GLY A 109 -23.23 17.59 28.40
CA GLY A 109 -22.49 16.78 27.44
C GLY A 109 -20.98 16.81 27.67
N LEU A 110 -20.42 17.98 27.96
CA LEU A 110 -19.01 18.14 28.29
C LEU A 110 -18.62 17.32 29.54
N ASP A 111 -19.44 17.37 30.60
CA ASP A 111 -19.20 16.62 31.84
C ASP A 111 -19.31 15.10 31.63
N LEU A 112 -20.20 14.63 30.74
CA LEU A 112 -20.32 13.22 30.36
C LEU A 112 -19.08 12.74 29.61
N VAL A 113 -18.62 13.49 28.60
CA VAL A 113 -17.40 13.17 27.84
C VAL A 113 -16.20 13.11 28.76
N ALA A 114 -16.05 14.09 29.67
CA ALA A 114 -14.93 14.12 30.62
C ALA A 114 -14.93 12.90 31.57
N ARG A 115 -16.09 12.46 32.08
CA ARG A 115 -16.21 11.27 32.94
C ARG A 115 -15.85 9.99 32.16
N SER A 116 -16.38 9.84 30.95
CA SER A 116 -16.09 8.69 30.10
C SER A 116 -14.61 8.57 29.76
N LEU A 117 -13.94 9.71 29.48
CA LEU A 117 -12.50 9.73 29.25
C LEU A 117 -11.68 9.35 30.50
N LEU A 118 -12.15 9.71 31.70
CA LEU A 118 -11.51 9.31 32.95
C LEU A 118 -11.65 7.82 33.26
N GLU A 119 -12.74 7.19 32.78
CA GLU A 119 -13.01 5.76 33.00
C GLU A 119 -12.31 4.85 31.97
N HIS A 120 -12.18 5.29 30.72
CA HIS A 120 -11.79 4.43 29.60
C HIS A 120 -10.51 4.91 28.88
N GLU A 121 -9.87 6.00 29.33
CA GLU A 121 -8.68 6.64 28.71
C GLU A 121 -8.86 7.10 27.25
N THR A 122 -9.75 6.44 26.50
CA THR A 122 -10.15 6.77 25.13
C THR A 122 -11.65 6.55 24.96
N ILE A 123 -12.33 7.44 24.22
CA ILE A 123 -13.76 7.30 23.90
C ILE A 123 -13.89 7.14 22.38
N ASP A 124 -14.60 6.10 21.94
CA ASP A 124 -15.06 6.03 20.56
C ASP A 124 -16.27 6.97 20.40
N GLY A 125 -16.38 7.65 19.27
CA GLY A 125 -17.49 8.56 18.97
C GLY A 125 -18.88 7.92 19.03
N ALA A 126 -18.95 6.57 19.12
CA ALA A 126 -20.17 5.81 19.33
C ALA A 126 -20.65 5.76 20.81
N GLU A 127 -19.74 6.00 21.77
CA GLU A 127 -20.05 6.00 23.22
C GLU A 127 -20.63 7.32 23.70
N VAL A 128 -20.45 8.38 22.94
CA VAL A 128 -21.06 9.67 23.20
C VAL A 128 -22.45 9.65 22.58
N GLU A 129 -23.48 9.22 23.33
CA GLU A 129 -24.89 9.40 22.90
C GLU A 129 -25.17 10.91 22.76
N PRO A 130 -25.30 11.46 21.55
CA PRO A 130 -25.82 12.80 21.42
C PRO A 130 -27.32 12.75 21.65
N GLU A 131 -27.84 13.61 22.48
CA GLU A 131 -29.30 13.89 22.64
C GLU A 131 -29.99 14.33 21.33
N LEU A 132 -29.30 14.33 20.21
CA LEU A 132 -29.82 14.54 18.88
C LEU A 132 -30.15 13.19 18.23
N ALA A 133 -31.46 12.86 18.30
CA ALA A 133 -32.08 11.64 17.77
C ALA A 133 -31.78 11.30 16.28
N SER A 134 -30.99 12.09 15.58
CA SER A 134 -30.67 11.90 14.15
C SER A 134 -29.50 10.92 13.90
N ARG A 135 -28.57 10.75 14.83
CA ARG A 135 -27.35 9.96 14.58
C ARG A 135 -27.56 8.46 14.76
N ARG A 136 -28.44 8.04 15.67
CA ARG A 136 -28.81 6.63 15.80
C ARG A 136 -29.64 6.16 14.60
N ALA A 137 -30.52 7.01 14.10
CA ALA A 137 -31.22 6.77 12.83
C ALA A 137 -30.26 6.68 11.63
N ILE A 138 -29.18 7.47 11.62
CA ILE A 138 -28.15 7.44 10.57
C ILE A 138 -27.29 6.17 10.68
N LEU A 139 -26.88 5.76 11.88
CA LEU A 139 -26.11 4.52 12.09
C LEU A 139 -26.96 3.27 11.87
N ASP A 140 -28.22 3.27 12.28
CA ASP A 140 -29.16 2.20 11.99
C ASP A 140 -29.51 2.14 10.48
N ALA A 141 -29.59 3.28 9.81
CA ALA A 141 -29.72 3.34 8.36
C ALA A 141 -28.46 2.86 7.65
N ILE A 142 -27.26 3.23 8.12
CA ILE A 142 -25.97 2.74 7.61
C ILE A 142 -25.87 1.22 7.81
N ASN A 143 -26.16 0.70 9.00
CA ASN A 143 -26.15 -0.74 9.27
C ASN A 143 -27.24 -1.48 8.50
N HIS A 144 -28.41 -0.88 8.30
CA HIS A 144 -29.50 -1.47 7.49
C HIS A 144 -29.20 -1.47 5.98
N VAL A 145 -28.42 -0.51 5.50
CA VAL A 145 -27.91 -0.48 4.13
C VAL A 145 -26.77 -1.51 3.94
N TYR A 146 -25.96 -1.74 4.98
CA TYR A 146 -24.91 -2.76 4.96
C TYR A 146 -25.46 -4.20 5.10
N ASP A 147 -26.61 -4.41 5.76
CA ASP A 147 -27.30 -5.70 5.91
C ASP A 147 -28.19 -6.07 4.70
N ARG A 148 -28.51 -5.14 3.82
CA ARG A 148 -29.11 -5.47 2.53
C ARG A 148 -28.04 -6.10 1.67
N GLY A 149 -28.24 -7.38 1.34
CA GLY A 149 -27.34 -8.17 0.49
C GLY A 149 -26.89 -7.44 -0.76
N PRO A 150 -25.72 -7.81 -1.31
CA PRO A 150 -24.98 -7.02 -2.26
C PRO A 150 -25.79 -6.76 -3.54
N ALA A 151 -26.28 -5.53 -3.70
CA ALA A 151 -26.60 -5.05 -5.02
C ALA A 151 -25.32 -5.17 -5.86
N SER A 152 -25.38 -5.85 -7.01
CA SER A 152 -24.20 -5.97 -7.86
C SER A 152 -23.74 -4.57 -8.25
N SER A 153 -22.43 -4.36 -8.41
CA SER A 153 -21.87 -3.09 -8.89
C SER A 153 -22.51 -2.66 -10.21
N GLU A 154 -23.02 -3.61 -10.97
CA GLU A 154 -23.71 -3.43 -12.24
C GLU A 154 -25.10 -2.79 -12.07
N ALA A 155 -25.86 -3.22 -11.04
CA ALA A 155 -27.15 -2.62 -10.72
C ALA A 155 -26.99 -1.19 -10.19
N LEU A 156 -25.95 -0.92 -9.37
CA LEU A 156 -25.63 0.44 -8.89
C LEU A 156 -25.11 1.35 -10.01
N ALA A 157 -24.41 0.80 -11.00
CA ALA A 157 -23.96 1.56 -12.16
C ALA A 157 -25.16 1.98 -13.05
N LEU A 158 -26.17 1.13 -13.19
CA LEU A 158 -27.40 1.44 -13.92
C LEU A 158 -28.22 2.51 -13.17
N ASP A 159 -28.41 2.35 -11.87
CA ASP A 159 -29.09 3.32 -11.02
C ASP A 159 -28.40 4.70 -11.04
N ALA A 160 -27.05 4.70 -10.92
CA ALA A 160 -26.27 5.92 -11.04
C ALA A 160 -26.33 6.57 -12.44
N SER A 161 -26.50 5.78 -13.52
CA SER A 161 -26.61 6.31 -14.87
C SER A 161 -27.99 6.93 -15.14
N GLU A 162 -29.06 6.32 -14.61
CA GLU A 162 -30.44 6.86 -14.74
C GLU A 162 -30.59 8.17 -13.97
N ASP A 163 -30.05 8.25 -12.75
CA ASP A 163 -30.01 9.48 -11.96
C ASP A 163 -29.18 10.58 -12.62
N LEU A 164 -28.13 10.23 -13.34
CA LEU A 164 -27.27 11.19 -14.06
C LEU A 164 -27.88 11.70 -15.36
N ASP A 165 -28.68 10.90 -16.06
CA ASP A 165 -29.43 11.39 -17.22
C ASP A 165 -30.54 12.36 -16.77
N ALA A 166 -31.15 12.14 -15.62
CA ALA A 166 -32.06 13.09 -14.98
C ALA A 166 -31.32 14.36 -14.52
N LEU A 167 -30.17 14.23 -13.83
CA LEU A 167 -29.32 15.34 -13.43
C LEU A 167 -28.72 16.09 -14.63
N ALA A 168 -28.29 15.41 -15.69
CA ALA A 168 -27.75 16.03 -16.89
C ALA A 168 -28.79 16.91 -17.61
N SER A 169 -30.08 16.54 -17.50
CA SER A 169 -31.18 17.37 -17.99
C SER A 169 -31.47 18.59 -17.10
N GLU A 170 -31.17 18.50 -15.80
CA GLU A 170 -31.29 19.62 -14.82
C GLU A 170 -30.06 20.53 -14.83
N ILE A 171 -28.82 19.99 -14.99
CA ILE A 171 -27.56 20.77 -15.02
C ILE A 171 -27.46 21.65 -16.28
N GLY A 172 -28.22 21.37 -17.34
CA GLY A 172 -28.34 22.26 -18.49
C GLY A 172 -28.89 23.67 -18.15
N SER A 173 -29.35 23.91 -16.93
CA SER A 173 -29.99 25.14 -16.49
C SER A 173 -29.40 25.82 -15.25
N HIS A 174 -28.38 25.28 -14.57
CA HIS A 174 -27.82 25.88 -13.35
C HIS A 174 -26.28 25.83 -13.30
N GLU A 175 -25.67 26.90 -12.80
CA GLU A 175 -24.25 27.01 -12.45
C GLU A 175 -23.83 25.96 -11.44
N PRO A 176 -22.56 25.49 -11.47
CA PRO A 176 -22.11 24.37 -10.64
C PRO A 176 -22.16 24.73 -9.15
N GLN A 177 -23.15 24.20 -8.44
CA GLN A 177 -23.15 24.16 -6.99
C GLN A 177 -22.16 23.12 -6.48
N ASP A 178 -21.52 23.45 -5.34
CA ASP A 178 -20.45 22.70 -4.70
C ASP A 178 -20.71 21.20 -4.57
N LEU A 179 -19.88 20.39 -5.23
CA LEU A 179 -19.83 18.93 -5.10
C LEU A 179 -19.43 18.43 -3.70
N LEU A 180 -19.18 19.33 -2.76
CA LEU A 180 -18.77 19.02 -1.37
C LEU A 180 -19.95 18.80 -0.42
N GLU A 181 -21.18 19.15 -0.81
CA GLU A 181 -22.40 19.00 0.02
C GLU A 181 -23.31 17.84 -0.40
N ALA A 182 -22.90 16.99 -1.34
CA ALA A 182 -23.67 15.80 -1.67
C ALA A 182 -23.72 14.88 -0.43
N ALA A 183 -24.90 14.71 0.10
CA ALA A 183 -25.19 13.74 1.16
C ALA A 183 -24.55 12.37 0.85
N ASP A 184 -24.21 11.59 1.85
CA ASP A 184 -23.61 10.23 1.73
C ASP A 184 -24.44 9.26 0.86
N ASP A 185 -25.60 9.66 0.41
CA ASP A 185 -26.53 8.95 -0.48
C ASP A 185 -26.35 9.21 -1.98
N ALA A 186 -25.37 10.02 -2.40
CA ALA A 186 -25.20 10.29 -3.83
C ALA A 186 -24.86 9.00 -4.60
N PRO A 187 -25.49 8.73 -5.76
CA PRO A 187 -25.30 7.50 -6.54
C PRO A 187 -23.82 7.18 -6.85
N ILE A 188 -23.01 8.22 -7.08
CA ILE A 188 -21.56 8.07 -7.34
C ILE A 188 -20.80 7.54 -6.12
N ILE A 189 -21.17 7.94 -4.92
CA ILE A 189 -20.54 7.44 -3.68
C ILE A 189 -20.86 5.97 -3.52
N ARG A 190 -22.13 5.58 -3.69
CA ARG A 190 -22.58 4.18 -3.66
C ARG A 190 -21.85 3.35 -4.70
N LEU A 191 -21.71 3.84 -5.94
CA LEU A 191 -21.01 3.15 -7.01
C LEU A 191 -19.54 2.90 -6.67
N VAL A 192 -18.79 3.93 -6.21
CA VAL A 192 -17.37 3.78 -5.83
C VAL A 192 -17.22 2.82 -4.66
N ASN A 193 -18.07 2.92 -3.65
CA ASN A 193 -18.06 2.01 -2.50
C ASN A 193 -18.38 0.56 -2.91
N SER A 194 -19.36 0.35 -3.80
CA SER A 194 -19.70 -0.97 -4.35
C SER A 194 -18.54 -1.56 -5.16
N LEU A 195 -17.84 -0.75 -5.97
CA LEU A 195 -16.66 -1.21 -6.70
C LEU A 195 -15.54 -1.67 -5.75
N LEU A 196 -15.30 -0.92 -4.67
CA LEU A 196 -14.32 -1.29 -3.65
C LEU A 196 -14.71 -2.59 -2.91
N GLN A 197 -15.97 -2.71 -2.50
CA GLN A 197 -16.49 -3.92 -1.85
C GLN A 197 -16.42 -5.13 -2.77
N HIS A 198 -16.82 -4.98 -4.04
CA HIS A 198 -16.75 -6.04 -5.04
C HIS A 198 -15.30 -6.49 -5.25
N ALA A 199 -14.36 -5.55 -5.40
CA ALA A 199 -12.95 -5.87 -5.55
C ALA A 199 -12.39 -6.66 -4.35
N VAL A 200 -12.76 -6.28 -3.12
CA VAL A 200 -12.36 -7.00 -1.91
C VAL A 200 -12.99 -8.40 -1.85
N LYS A 201 -14.27 -8.54 -2.20
CA LYS A 201 -14.97 -9.84 -2.27
C LYS A 201 -14.28 -10.78 -3.26
N GLU A 202 -13.88 -10.26 -4.42
CA GLU A 202 -13.16 -10.99 -5.46
C GLU A 202 -11.66 -11.15 -5.16
N ARG A 203 -11.16 -10.63 -4.04
CA ARG A 203 -9.73 -10.65 -3.65
C ARG A 203 -8.82 -10.00 -4.67
N ALA A 204 -9.30 -8.94 -5.31
CA ALA A 204 -8.50 -8.16 -6.23
C ALA A 204 -7.33 -7.48 -5.50
N SER A 205 -6.17 -7.46 -6.12
CA SER A 205 -5.01 -6.68 -5.65
C SER A 205 -5.04 -5.23 -6.13
N ASP A 206 -5.60 -4.99 -7.33
CA ASP A 206 -5.67 -3.66 -7.92
C ASP A 206 -7.02 -3.47 -8.64
N ILE A 207 -7.53 -2.25 -8.59
CA ILE A 207 -8.67 -1.76 -9.38
C ILE A 207 -8.15 -0.76 -10.39
N HIS A 208 -8.45 -0.98 -11.66
CA HIS A 208 -8.09 -0.08 -12.76
C HIS A 208 -9.35 0.56 -13.32
N LEU A 209 -9.38 1.89 -13.35
CA LEU A 209 -10.40 2.68 -14.03
C LEU A 209 -9.76 3.29 -15.27
N GLU A 210 -10.16 2.83 -16.44
CA GLU A 210 -9.52 3.17 -17.71
C GLU A 210 -10.52 3.89 -18.63
N PRO A 211 -10.37 5.20 -18.82
CA PRO A 211 -11.22 5.95 -19.73
C PRO A 211 -10.85 5.70 -21.18
N PHE A 212 -11.88 5.43 -22.00
CA PHE A 212 -11.83 5.34 -23.45
C PHE A 212 -12.68 6.45 -24.07
N GLU A 213 -12.78 6.46 -25.40
CA GLU A 213 -13.49 7.52 -26.11
C GLU A 213 -14.97 7.63 -25.70
N ARG A 214 -15.66 6.50 -25.50
CA ARG A 214 -17.11 6.42 -25.24
C ARG A 214 -17.48 5.83 -23.89
N GLU A 215 -16.56 5.15 -23.23
CA GLU A 215 -16.81 4.35 -22.03
C GLU A 215 -15.64 4.41 -21.04
N ILE A 216 -15.89 3.96 -19.83
CA ILE A 216 -14.86 3.69 -18.82
C ILE A 216 -14.86 2.18 -18.60
N ARG A 217 -13.71 1.54 -18.74
CA ARG A 217 -13.54 0.13 -18.35
C ARG A 217 -13.02 0.04 -16.93
N VAL A 218 -13.69 -0.78 -16.14
CA VAL A 218 -13.27 -1.15 -14.80
C VAL A 218 -12.66 -2.54 -14.87
N ARG A 219 -11.39 -2.66 -14.49
CA ARG A 219 -10.71 -3.96 -14.48
C ARG A 219 -10.13 -4.24 -13.09
N PHE A 220 -10.33 -5.45 -12.62
CA PHE A 220 -9.73 -5.95 -11.38
C PHE A 220 -8.54 -6.83 -11.70
N ARG A 221 -7.46 -6.65 -10.96
CA ARG A 221 -6.34 -7.58 -10.99
C ARG A 221 -6.56 -8.64 -9.92
N ILE A 222 -6.85 -9.86 -10.34
CA ILE A 222 -7.05 -11.02 -9.45
C ILE A 222 -5.99 -12.05 -9.82
N ASP A 223 -5.22 -12.50 -8.83
CA ASP A 223 -4.14 -13.48 -9.03
C ASP A 223 -3.19 -13.13 -10.20
N ASN A 224 -2.79 -11.85 -10.29
CA ASN A 224 -1.91 -11.25 -11.30
C ASN A 224 -2.51 -11.09 -12.71
N ILE A 225 -3.77 -11.44 -12.94
CA ILE A 225 -4.46 -11.29 -14.24
C ILE A 225 -5.54 -10.21 -14.12
N LEU A 226 -5.72 -9.44 -15.20
CA LEU A 226 -6.76 -8.42 -15.29
C LEU A 226 -8.05 -9.04 -15.85
N TYR A 227 -9.16 -8.81 -15.15
CA TYR A 227 -10.52 -9.21 -15.54
C TYR A 227 -11.44 -7.99 -15.57
N GLU A 228 -12.45 -8.01 -16.42
CA GLU A 228 -13.55 -7.03 -16.45
C GLU A 228 -14.73 -7.57 -15.63
N PRO A 229 -14.89 -7.22 -14.34
CA PRO A 229 -15.92 -7.77 -13.47
C PRO A 229 -17.29 -7.11 -13.65
N VAL A 230 -17.32 -5.93 -14.26
CA VAL A 230 -18.54 -5.15 -14.54
C VAL A 230 -18.55 -4.68 -15.98
N ARG A 231 -19.72 -4.41 -16.51
CA ARG A 231 -19.86 -3.83 -17.86
C ARG A 231 -19.19 -2.46 -17.92
N PRO A 232 -18.74 -2.04 -19.11
CA PRO A 232 -18.20 -0.69 -19.28
C PRO A 232 -19.21 0.38 -18.81
N LEU A 233 -18.72 1.35 -18.05
CA LEU A 233 -19.54 2.43 -17.52
C LEU A 233 -19.63 3.58 -18.55
N PRO A 234 -20.75 4.32 -18.58
CA PRO A 234 -20.87 5.51 -19.41
C PRO A 234 -19.78 6.55 -19.14
N ARG A 235 -19.26 7.18 -20.17
CA ARG A 235 -18.21 8.21 -20.05
C ARG A 235 -18.61 9.38 -19.14
N ALA A 236 -19.89 9.73 -19.09
CA ALA A 236 -20.41 10.79 -18.23
C ALA A 236 -20.05 10.60 -16.74
N LEU A 237 -19.89 9.34 -16.30
CA LEU A 237 -19.51 8.98 -14.93
C LEU A 237 -18.03 9.19 -14.62
N GLN A 238 -17.17 9.45 -15.62
CA GLN A 238 -15.71 9.56 -15.42
C GLN A 238 -15.32 10.64 -14.43
N ALA A 239 -15.74 11.88 -14.70
CA ALA A 239 -15.35 13.02 -13.88
C ALA A 239 -15.86 12.91 -12.43
N PRO A 240 -17.13 12.54 -12.18
CA PRO A 240 -17.62 12.30 -10.82
C PRO A 240 -16.88 11.19 -10.07
N ILE A 241 -16.65 10.03 -10.71
CA ILE A 241 -15.93 8.90 -10.10
C ILE A 241 -14.50 9.30 -9.73
N VAL A 242 -13.76 9.89 -10.68
CA VAL A 242 -12.37 10.32 -10.46
C VAL A 242 -12.29 11.38 -9.37
N SER A 243 -13.21 12.37 -9.37
CA SER A 243 -13.27 13.40 -8.33
C SER A 243 -13.51 12.78 -6.94
N ARG A 244 -14.45 11.84 -6.82
CA ARG A 244 -14.72 11.15 -5.55
C ARG A 244 -13.49 10.39 -5.06
N ILE A 245 -12.81 9.64 -5.94
CA ILE A 245 -11.60 8.89 -5.59
C ILE A 245 -10.46 9.84 -5.19
N LYS A 246 -10.29 10.97 -5.89
CA LYS A 246 -9.29 11.99 -5.53
C LYS A 246 -9.56 12.60 -4.15
N ILE A 247 -10.83 12.91 -3.83
CA ILE A 247 -11.22 13.37 -2.49
C ILE A 247 -10.84 12.36 -1.42
N MET A 248 -11.19 11.08 -1.63
CA MET A 248 -10.86 10.02 -0.69
C MET A 248 -9.34 9.87 -0.49
N GLY A 249 -8.54 10.09 -1.55
CA GLY A 249 -7.08 10.01 -1.52
C GLY A 249 -6.35 11.28 -1.12
N GLY A 250 -7.08 12.37 -0.78
CA GLY A 250 -6.50 13.67 -0.44
C GLY A 250 -5.78 14.35 -1.61
N LEU A 251 -6.19 14.06 -2.87
CA LEU A 251 -5.59 14.59 -4.08
C LEU A 251 -6.28 15.88 -4.56
N ASN A 252 -5.57 16.67 -5.36
CA ASN A 252 -6.11 17.88 -5.95
C ASN A 252 -7.08 17.57 -7.10
N ILE A 253 -8.36 17.87 -6.91
CA ILE A 253 -9.43 17.62 -7.90
C ILE A 253 -9.29 18.52 -9.12
N ALA A 254 -8.83 19.76 -8.93
CA ALA A 254 -8.71 20.75 -10.00
C ALA A 254 -7.55 20.44 -10.95
N GLU A 255 -6.49 19.78 -10.48
CA GLU A 255 -5.34 19.41 -11.31
C GLU A 255 -5.60 18.07 -12.02
N LYS A 256 -5.74 18.13 -13.35
CA LYS A 256 -6.03 16.97 -14.23
C LYS A 256 -4.92 16.69 -15.25
N ARG A 257 -3.86 17.49 -15.24
CA ARG A 257 -2.78 17.45 -16.24
C ARG A 257 -1.52 16.76 -15.74
N LEU A 258 -1.40 16.60 -14.43
CA LEU A 258 -0.24 16.02 -13.78
C LEU A 258 -0.59 14.71 -13.08
N PRO A 259 0.32 13.72 -13.07
CA PRO A 259 0.17 12.54 -12.24
C PRO A 259 0.07 12.90 -10.75
N GLN A 260 -0.75 12.18 -10.02
CA GLN A 260 -0.90 12.36 -8.57
C GLN A 260 -0.96 11.00 -7.90
N ASP A 261 -0.29 10.88 -6.75
CA ASP A 261 -0.30 9.69 -5.90
C ASP A 261 -0.86 10.02 -4.53
N GLY A 262 -1.67 9.11 -3.97
CA GLY A 262 -2.33 9.29 -2.69
C GLY A 262 -2.54 7.98 -1.95
N ARG A 263 -3.07 8.09 -0.73
CA ARG A 263 -3.40 6.92 0.12
C ARG A 263 -4.79 7.10 0.71
N ILE A 264 -5.56 6.01 0.74
CA ILE A 264 -6.89 5.95 1.34
C ILE A 264 -6.87 4.86 2.40
N ARG A 265 -7.24 5.18 3.63
CA ARG A 265 -7.44 4.19 4.68
C ARG A 265 -8.91 3.95 4.85
N LEU A 266 -9.35 2.70 4.69
CA LEU A 266 -10.75 2.33 4.84
C LEU A 266 -10.90 0.96 5.48
N LYS A 267 -12.08 0.78 6.08
CA LYS A 267 -12.51 -0.51 6.61
C LYS A 267 -13.57 -1.09 5.67
N ILE A 268 -13.30 -2.26 5.11
CA ILE A 268 -14.22 -2.95 4.19
C ILE A 268 -14.53 -4.32 4.78
N ALA A 269 -15.81 -4.62 4.98
CA ALA A 269 -16.28 -5.89 5.55
C ALA A 269 -15.54 -6.25 6.85
N GLY A 270 -15.34 -5.27 7.75
CA GLY A 270 -14.68 -5.46 9.04
C GLY A 270 -13.16 -5.56 9.02
N ARG A 271 -12.51 -5.48 7.84
CA ARG A 271 -11.06 -5.55 7.67
C ARG A 271 -10.48 -4.20 7.27
N ASP A 272 -9.34 -3.85 7.83
CA ASP A 272 -8.62 -2.62 7.48
C ASP A 272 -7.83 -2.79 6.20
N TYR A 273 -7.98 -1.82 5.29
CA TYR A 273 -7.25 -1.73 4.03
C TYR A 273 -6.50 -0.41 3.92
N ASP A 274 -5.26 -0.47 3.46
CA ASP A 274 -4.52 0.68 2.96
C ASP A 274 -4.58 0.64 1.42
N VAL A 275 -5.21 1.63 0.82
CA VAL A 275 -5.37 1.70 -0.63
C VAL A 275 -4.41 2.76 -1.18
N ARG A 276 -3.45 2.33 -1.98
CA ARG A 276 -2.56 3.24 -2.71
C ARG A 276 -3.24 3.64 -4.01
N LEU A 277 -3.37 4.93 -4.20
CA LEU A 277 -4.02 5.55 -5.33
C LEU A 277 -3.00 6.21 -6.23
N SER A 278 -3.06 5.94 -7.53
CA SER A 278 -2.31 6.66 -8.55
C SER A 278 -3.23 7.11 -9.66
N THR A 279 -3.13 8.38 -10.04
CA THR A 279 -3.87 8.97 -11.16
C THR A 279 -2.90 9.50 -12.20
N ILE A 280 -3.14 9.19 -13.47
CA ILE A 280 -2.33 9.70 -14.58
C ILE A 280 -3.22 10.27 -15.69
N PRO A 281 -2.87 11.42 -16.27
CA PRO A 281 -3.58 11.95 -17.43
C PRO A 281 -3.28 11.09 -18.67
N ILE A 282 -4.33 10.71 -19.40
CA ILE A 282 -4.22 10.04 -20.71
C ILE A 282 -5.12 10.74 -21.74
N ALA A 283 -5.08 10.32 -23.00
CA ALA A 283 -5.80 10.98 -24.11
C ALA A 283 -7.31 11.19 -23.86
N HIS A 284 -7.94 10.28 -23.12
CA HIS A 284 -9.38 10.31 -22.87
C HIS A 284 -9.76 10.72 -21.44
N GLY A 285 -8.84 11.31 -20.67
CA GLY A 285 -9.07 11.78 -19.30
C GLY A 285 -8.06 11.20 -18.31
N GLU A 286 -8.41 11.07 -17.05
CA GLU A 286 -7.51 10.52 -16.03
C GLU A 286 -7.76 9.02 -15.85
N ARG A 287 -6.70 8.23 -16.00
CA ARG A 287 -6.66 6.83 -15.62
C ARG A 287 -6.37 6.73 -14.13
N VAL A 288 -7.07 5.86 -13.43
CA VAL A 288 -6.91 5.65 -11.99
C VAL A 288 -6.53 4.19 -11.73
N VAL A 289 -5.56 3.99 -10.85
CA VAL A 289 -5.22 2.67 -10.31
C VAL A 289 -5.26 2.74 -8.79
N MET A 290 -6.02 1.85 -8.18
CA MET A 290 -6.12 1.69 -6.73
C MET A 290 -5.58 0.32 -6.35
N ARG A 291 -4.47 0.26 -5.60
CA ARG A 291 -3.91 -0.98 -5.06
C ARG A 291 -4.45 -1.22 -3.66
N LEU A 292 -5.10 -2.36 -3.46
CA LEU A 292 -5.71 -2.77 -2.21
C LEU A 292 -4.71 -3.57 -1.37
N LEU A 293 -4.29 -3.04 -0.23
CA LEU A 293 -3.35 -3.67 0.69
C LEU A 293 -4.06 -3.99 2.01
N PRO A 294 -4.41 -5.27 2.27
CA PRO A 294 -4.98 -5.66 3.57
C PRO A 294 -3.93 -5.51 4.68
N ARG A 295 -4.32 -4.95 5.82
CA ARG A 295 -3.43 -4.72 6.97
C ARG A 295 -3.31 -5.93 7.92
N THR A 296 -3.86 -7.09 7.54
CA THR A 296 -3.85 -8.30 8.39
C THR A 296 -2.57 -9.11 8.23
N SER A 297 -2.00 -9.54 9.36
CA SER A 297 -0.80 -10.39 9.44
C SER A 297 -1.03 -11.88 9.12
N GLU A 298 -2.26 -12.31 8.84
CA GLU A 298 -2.61 -13.72 8.58
C GLU A 298 -1.87 -14.36 7.39
N MET A 299 -1.29 -13.55 6.50
CA MET A 299 -0.58 -14.01 5.29
C MET A 299 0.90 -14.34 5.53
N LEU A 300 1.44 -14.16 6.74
CA LEU A 300 2.88 -14.22 6.99
C LEU A 300 3.38 -15.60 7.40
N ASN A 301 2.54 -16.63 7.34
CA ASN A 301 2.97 -18.00 7.66
C ASN A 301 3.72 -18.63 6.47
N LEU A 302 5.02 -18.92 6.68
CA LEU A 302 5.90 -19.51 5.67
C LEU A 302 5.40 -20.85 5.11
N GLU A 303 4.72 -21.65 5.92
CA GLU A 303 4.14 -22.94 5.54
C GLU A 303 3.10 -22.78 4.43
N ASN A 304 2.38 -21.65 4.41
CA ASN A 304 1.32 -21.38 3.44
C ASN A 304 1.85 -20.76 2.12
N LEU A 305 3.14 -20.39 2.07
CA LEU A 305 3.70 -19.73 0.89
C LEU A 305 4.05 -20.69 -0.25
N GLY A 306 4.08 -21.99 0.03
CA GLY A 306 4.35 -23.04 -0.96
C GLY A 306 5.75 -23.61 -0.93
N PHE A 307 6.49 -23.41 0.14
CA PHE A 307 7.75 -24.15 0.35
C PHE A 307 7.48 -25.66 0.48
N ASP A 308 8.28 -26.45 -0.17
CA ASP A 308 8.40 -27.87 0.16
C ASP A 308 9.09 -28.02 1.52
N GLU A 309 8.84 -29.11 2.23
CA GLU A 309 9.34 -29.34 3.59
C GLU A 309 10.88 -29.23 3.71
N ASP A 310 11.61 -29.74 2.74
CA ASP A 310 13.06 -29.67 2.67
C ASP A 310 13.57 -28.24 2.43
N HIS A 311 12.92 -27.49 1.53
CA HIS A 311 13.20 -26.06 1.31
C HIS A 311 12.87 -25.24 2.56
N LEU A 312 11.73 -25.50 3.21
CA LEU A 312 11.32 -24.79 4.42
C LEU A 312 12.31 -25.06 5.57
N THR A 313 12.75 -26.31 5.72
CA THR A 313 13.76 -26.69 6.72
C THR A 313 15.08 -25.96 6.48
N THR A 314 15.52 -25.89 5.23
CA THR A 314 16.75 -25.18 4.85
C THR A 314 16.58 -23.67 5.06
N TRP A 315 15.45 -23.10 4.66
CA TRP A 315 15.12 -21.69 4.85
C TRP A 315 15.13 -21.30 6.33
N ASN A 316 14.54 -22.13 7.20
CA ASN A 316 14.55 -21.91 8.65
C ASN A 316 15.97 -21.88 9.24
N LYS A 317 16.89 -22.68 8.74
CA LYS A 317 18.30 -22.64 9.14
C LYS A 317 19.01 -21.37 8.65
N LEU A 318 18.63 -20.86 7.47
CA LEU A 318 19.22 -19.65 6.90
C LEU A 318 18.82 -18.40 7.67
N ILE A 319 17.54 -18.27 8.03
CA ILE A 319 17.01 -17.08 8.72
C ILE A 319 17.45 -16.98 10.18
N THR A 320 18.00 -18.05 10.75
CA THR A 320 18.55 -18.08 12.12
C THR A 320 20.07 -18.01 12.17
N ARG A 321 20.73 -17.74 11.04
CA ARG A 321 22.19 -17.54 11.03
C ARG A 321 22.58 -16.28 11.78
N PRO A 322 23.74 -16.26 12.43
CA PRO A 322 24.20 -15.08 13.16
C PRO A 322 24.56 -13.91 12.24
N ASN A 323 25.03 -14.19 11.02
CA ASN A 323 25.45 -13.17 10.06
C ASN A 323 25.42 -13.69 8.61
N GLY A 324 25.55 -12.76 7.67
CA GLY A 324 25.58 -13.02 6.23
C GLY A 324 24.46 -12.34 5.49
N ILE A 325 24.46 -12.44 4.18
CA ILE A 325 23.39 -11.89 3.31
C ILE A 325 22.54 -13.02 2.75
N VAL A 326 21.23 -12.89 2.91
CA VAL A 326 20.23 -13.74 2.24
C VAL A 326 19.45 -12.86 1.26
N LEU A 327 19.54 -13.16 -0.02
CA LEU A 327 18.84 -12.42 -1.06
C LEU A 327 17.58 -13.15 -1.50
N VAL A 328 16.49 -12.39 -1.70
CA VAL A 328 15.29 -12.89 -2.38
C VAL A 328 15.13 -12.15 -3.70
N THR A 329 15.05 -12.89 -4.80
CA THR A 329 14.97 -12.28 -6.13
C THR A 329 13.73 -12.72 -6.90
N GLY A 330 13.36 -11.93 -7.88
CA GLY A 330 12.18 -12.14 -8.74
C GLY A 330 11.57 -10.83 -9.21
N PRO A 331 10.65 -10.86 -10.19
CA PRO A 331 9.97 -9.68 -10.67
C PRO A 331 9.05 -9.05 -9.60
N THR A 332 8.54 -7.88 -9.90
CA THR A 332 7.48 -7.24 -9.09
C THR A 332 6.27 -8.16 -9.00
N GLY A 333 5.70 -8.29 -7.81
CA GLY A 333 4.54 -9.16 -7.57
C GLY A 333 4.86 -10.66 -7.45
N SER A 334 6.14 -11.06 -7.34
CA SER A 334 6.52 -12.47 -7.09
C SER A 334 6.41 -12.90 -5.63
N GLY A 335 6.03 -12.01 -4.71
CA GLY A 335 5.84 -12.32 -3.28
C GLY A 335 7.09 -12.21 -2.41
N LYS A 336 8.17 -11.55 -2.87
CA LYS A 336 9.43 -11.37 -2.13
C LYS A 336 9.22 -10.79 -0.73
N THR A 337 8.51 -9.67 -0.66
CA THR A 337 8.20 -9.00 0.61
C THR A 337 7.44 -9.91 1.58
N THR A 338 6.44 -10.65 1.08
CA THR A 338 5.67 -11.61 1.90
C THR A 338 6.57 -12.69 2.50
N THR A 339 7.50 -13.24 1.69
CA THR A 339 8.46 -14.26 2.15
C THR A 339 9.43 -13.69 3.18
N LEU A 340 9.94 -12.48 2.96
CA LEU A 340 10.83 -11.82 3.91
C LEU A 340 10.10 -11.44 5.20
N TYR A 341 8.89 -10.91 5.12
CA TYR A 341 8.08 -10.61 6.30
C TYR A 341 7.72 -11.87 7.09
N GLY A 342 7.42 -12.97 6.40
CA GLY A 342 7.25 -14.28 7.04
C GLY A 342 8.50 -14.76 7.76
N ALA A 343 9.69 -14.53 7.17
CA ALA A 343 10.97 -14.81 7.80
C ALA A 343 11.20 -13.93 9.04
N LEU A 344 11.01 -12.62 8.91
CA LEU A 344 11.17 -11.69 10.04
C LEU A 344 10.20 -12.01 11.17
N SER A 345 8.92 -12.25 10.87
CA SER A 345 7.91 -12.61 11.89
C SER A 345 8.29 -13.88 12.66
N ARG A 346 8.96 -14.83 12.01
CA ARG A 346 9.37 -16.09 12.62
C ARG A 346 10.55 -15.95 13.58
N ILE A 347 11.47 -15.02 13.31
CA ILE A 347 12.65 -14.77 14.14
C ILE A 347 12.47 -13.60 15.09
N ASN A 348 11.34 -12.93 15.05
CA ASN A 348 11.03 -11.77 15.89
C ASN A 348 10.70 -12.23 17.31
N THR A 349 11.72 -12.22 18.15
CA THR A 349 11.67 -12.54 19.57
C THR A 349 12.14 -11.36 20.39
N LEU A 350 11.89 -11.34 21.70
CA LEU A 350 12.23 -10.20 22.57
C LEU A 350 13.74 -9.92 22.66
N ASP A 351 14.56 -10.87 22.33
CA ASP A 351 16.04 -10.81 22.37
C ASP A 351 16.67 -10.48 21.01
N VAL A 352 15.88 -10.28 19.97
CA VAL A 352 16.36 -9.98 18.61
C VAL A 352 15.92 -8.58 18.17
N ASN A 353 16.87 -7.69 17.97
CA ASN A 353 16.61 -6.35 17.41
C ASN A 353 16.57 -6.41 15.89
N ILE A 354 15.37 -6.25 15.30
CA ILE A 354 15.12 -6.26 13.87
C ILE A 354 14.78 -4.87 13.38
N ILE A 355 15.54 -4.36 12.41
CA ILE A 355 15.28 -3.05 11.83
C ILE A 355 15.26 -3.15 10.29
N THR A 356 14.30 -2.48 9.66
CA THR A 356 14.15 -2.47 8.21
C THR A 356 14.25 -1.07 7.61
N VAL A 357 14.63 -0.98 6.34
CA VAL A 357 14.50 0.22 5.50
C VAL A 357 13.82 -0.17 4.19
N GLU A 358 12.68 0.46 3.87
CA GLU A 358 11.74 0.03 2.82
C GLU A 358 11.18 1.21 2.02
N ASP A 359 10.77 0.98 0.78
CA ASP A 359 10.22 2.01 -0.13
C ASP A 359 8.95 1.49 -0.86
N PRO A 360 7.77 1.69 -0.26
CA PRO A 360 7.50 2.03 1.13
C PRO A 360 7.30 0.79 2.03
N VAL A 361 7.05 0.99 3.33
CA VAL A 361 6.61 -0.09 4.24
C VAL A 361 5.25 -0.62 3.78
N GLU A 362 5.16 -1.93 3.48
CA GLU A 362 3.93 -2.55 2.99
C GLU A 362 2.96 -2.89 4.12
N ILE A 363 3.44 -3.51 5.20
CA ILE A 363 2.68 -3.90 6.38
C ILE A 363 3.53 -3.60 7.61
N GLN A 364 2.93 -3.05 8.65
CA GLN A 364 3.59 -2.85 9.93
C GLN A 364 3.72 -4.19 10.67
N LEU A 365 4.95 -4.56 11.03
CA LEU A 365 5.26 -5.74 11.81
C LEU A 365 5.43 -5.36 13.28
N PRO A 366 4.61 -5.90 14.20
CA PRO A 366 4.78 -5.64 15.62
C PRO A 366 6.19 -6.07 16.08
N GLY A 367 6.88 -5.24 16.85
CA GLY A 367 8.22 -5.55 17.37
C GLY A 367 9.38 -5.33 16.38
N VAL A 368 9.12 -4.85 15.16
CA VAL A 368 10.14 -4.54 14.15
C VAL A 368 10.23 -3.03 13.95
N GLY A 369 11.43 -2.48 13.99
CA GLY A 369 11.71 -1.07 13.68
C GLY A 369 11.71 -0.86 12.16
N GLN A 370 10.65 -0.30 11.57
CA GLN A 370 10.52 -0.14 10.11
C GLN A 370 10.70 1.33 9.71
N ILE A 371 11.70 1.61 8.87
CA ILE A 371 12.01 2.94 8.33
C ILE A 371 11.48 3.00 6.89
N GLU A 372 10.65 4.00 6.60
CA GLU A 372 10.20 4.28 5.23
C GLU A 372 11.14 5.29 4.56
N VAL A 373 11.63 4.96 3.36
CA VAL A 373 12.43 5.86 2.52
C VAL A 373 11.65 7.14 2.22
N ASN A 374 12.33 8.28 2.30
CA ASN A 374 11.75 9.58 1.98
C ASN A 374 12.76 10.44 1.23
N HIS A 375 12.68 10.41 -0.08
CA HIS A 375 13.59 11.16 -0.96
C HIS A 375 13.52 12.68 -0.77
N LYS A 376 12.37 13.22 -0.30
CA LYS A 376 12.19 14.67 -0.09
C LYS A 376 13.12 15.23 1.01
N ILE A 377 13.48 14.40 1.97
CA ILE A 377 14.37 14.76 3.09
C ILE A 377 15.74 14.07 2.99
N GLY A 378 16.06 13.43 1.85
CA GLY A 378 17.33 12.74 1.66
C GLY A 378 17.47 11.39 2.39
N LEU A 379 16.36 10.84 2.92
CA LEU A 379 16.36 9.50 3.53
C LEU A 379 16.25 8.44 2.45
N THR A 380 17.40 7.92 2.02
CA THR A 380 17.55 6.86 0.99
C THR A 380 17.79 5.50 1.64
N PHE A 381 17.81 4.41 0.85
CA PHE A 381 18.22 3.09 1.34
C PHE A 381 19.62 3.12 1.98
N ALA A 382 20.60 3.73 1.31
CA ALA A 382 21.97 3.81 1.80
C ALA A 382 22.07 4.63 3.10
N SER A 383 21.44 5.81 3.18
CA SER A 383 21.47 6.66 4.38
C SER A 383 20.72 6.03 5.54
N GLY A 384 19.58 5.39 5.27
CA GLY A 384 18.80 4.64 6.26
C GLY A 384 19.60 3.47 6.83
N LEU A 385 20.23 2.66 5.95
CA LEU A 385 21.04 1.51 6.36
C LEU A 385 22.24 1.92 7.23
N ARG A 386 22.95 3.00 6.87
CA ARG A 386 24.03 3.55 7.75
C ARG A 386 23.52 3.94 9.14
N SER A 387 22.30 4.44 9.22
CA SER A 387 21.70 4.81 10.49
C SER A 387 21.27 3.60 11.30
N ILE A 388 20.71 2.57 10.64
CA ILE A 388 20.34 1.29 11.26
C ILE A 388 21.53 0.65 11.95
N LEU A 389 22.71 0.60 11.30
CA LEU A 389 23.92 -0.02 11.87
C LEU A 389 24.42 0.63 13.16
N ARG A 390 23.94 1.81 13.52
CA ARG A 390 24.24 2.47 14.81
C ARG A 390 23.18 2.22 15.89
N GLN A 391 22.17 1.41 15.58
CA GLN A 391 21.06 1.08 16.49
C GLN A 391 21.17 -0.34 17.06
N ASP A 392 22.38 -0.94 17.04
CA ASP A 392 22.65 -2.29 17.55
C ASP A 392 21.67 -3.34 17.01
N PRO A 393 21.49 -3.46 15.68
CA PRO A 393 20.57 -4.45 15.09
C PRO A 393 21.22 -5.83 15.08
N ASN A 394 20.43 -6.88 15.33
CA ASN A 394 20.83 -8.26 15.05
C ASN A 394 20.51 -8.63 13.62
N VAL A 395 19.35 -8.18 13.14
CA VAL A 395 18.83 -8.48 11.80
C VAL A 395 18.44 -7.20 11.09
N VAL A 396 18.85 -7.07 9.85
CA VAL A 396 18.55 -5.90 9.01
C VAL A 396 17.83 -6.36 7.73
N LEU A 397 16.73 -5.70 7.38
CA LEU A 397 16.11 -5.84 6.06
C LEU A 397 16.32 -4.55 5.26
N VAL A 398 16.95 -4.67 4.10
CA VAL A 398 16.99 -3.63 3.08
C VAL A 398 15.99 -3.99 1.99
N GLY A 399 14.94 -3.19 1.82
CA GLY A 399 13.84 -3.51 0.90
C GLY A 399 14.32 -3.96 -0.47
N GLU A 400 15.28 -3.25 -1.05
CA GLU A 400 15.97 -3.67 -2.27
C GLU A 400 17.36 -3.03 -2.41
N ILE A 401 18.24 -3.68 -3.15
CA ILE A 401 19.55 -3.15 -3.55
C ILE A 401 19.46 -2.72 -5.01
N ARG A 402 19.56 -1.40 -5.26
CA ARG A 402 19.51 -0.79 -6.61
C ARG A 402 20.86 -0.27 -7.09
N ASP A 403 21.75 0.06 -6.18
CA ASP A 403 23.02 0.75 -6.43
C ASP A 403 24.18 0.16 -5.64
N LEU A 404 25.40 0.51 -6.07
CA LEU A 404 26.64 0.02 -5.46
C LEU A 404 26.75 0.45 -3.99
N GLU A 405 26.39 1.69 -3.67
CA GLU A 405 26.51 2.23 -2.31
C GLU A 405 25.71 1.42 -1.31
N THR A 406 24.44 1.12 -1.62
CA THR A 406 23.57 0.28 -0.78
C THR A 406 24.12 -1.15 -0.67
N ALA A 407 24.65 -1.71 -1.79
CA ALA A 407 25.24 -3.04 -1.80
C ALA A 407 26.48 -3.14 -0.89
N GLU A 408 27.38 -2.18 -0.97
CA GLU A 408 28.60 -2.15 -0.15
C GLU A 408 28.29 -2.06 1.34
N ILE A 409 27.34 -1.19 1.73
CA ILE A 409 26.96 -1.04 3.14
C ILE A 409 26.30 -2.33 3.66
N ALA A 410 25.43 -2.98 2.86
CA ALA A 410 24.80 -4.25 3.22
C ALA A 410 25.85 -5.37 3.40
N ILE A 411 26.84 -5.43 2.53
CA ILE A 411 27.96 -6.37 2.61
C ILE A 411 28.79 -6.11 3.87
N GLN A 412 29.15 -4.86 4.13
CA GLN A 412 29.89 -4.51 5.34
C GLN A 412 29.12 -4.88 6.61
N ALA A 413 27.81 -4.62 6.65
CA ALA A 413 26.96 -5.04 7.75
C ALA A 413 27.03 -6.55 7.98
N SER A 414 26.97 -7.35 6.93
CA SER A 414 27.04 -8.81 7.05
C SER A 414 28.39 -9.31 7.53
N LEU A 415 29.49 -8.67 7.13
CA LEU A 415 30.86 -9.01 7.55
C LEU A 415 31.15 -8.58 8.99
N THR A 416 30.43 -7.57 9.50
CA THR A 416 30.53 -7.08 10.88
C THR A 416 29.61 -7.80 11.86
N GLY A 417 28.94 -8.88 11.45
CA GLY A 417 28.21 -9.75 12.37
C GLY A 417 26.68 -9.65 12.30
N HIS A 418 26.11 -8.96 11.29
CA HIS A 418 24.67 -8.81 11.15
C HIS A 418 24.10 -9.79 10.12
N LEU A 419 22.89 -10.28 10.36
CA LEU A 419 22.12 -10.99 9.33
C LEU A 419 21.36 -9.97 8.48
N VAL A 420 21.65 -9.93 7.18
CA VAL A 420 21.06 -8.97 6.25
C VAL A 420 20.16 -9.68 5.27
N PHE A 421 18.91 -9.25 5.19
CA PHE A 421 17.97 -9.63 4.13
C PHE A 421 17.85 -8.51 3.12
N SER A 422 17.79 -8.86 1.83
CA SER A 422 17.47 -7.86 0.81
C SER A 422 16.83 -8.50 -0.42
N THR A 423 16.35 -7.64 -1.34
CA THR A 423 15.80 -8.11 -2.61
C THR A 423 16.57 -7.57 -3.81
N LEU A 424 16.50 -8.35 -4.89
CA LEU A 424 16.96 -7.98 -6.22
C LEU A 424 15.85 -8.27 -7.25
N HIS A 425 16.04 -7.75 -8.46
CA HIS A 425 15.16 -8.03 -9.60
C HIS A 425 15.92 -8.79 -10.67
N THR A 426 16.08 -10.11 -10.48
CA THR A 426 16.65 -11.04 -11.47
C THR A 426 15.71 -12.20 -11.72
N ASN A 427 15.90 -12.93 -12.81
CA ASN A 427 15.01 -13.99 -13.25
C ASN A 427 15.23 -15.30 -12.52
N ASP A 428 16.45 -15.59 -12.10
CA ASP A 428 16.86 -16.78 -11.36
C ASP A 428 17.87 -16.42 -10.25
N ALA A 429 18.22 -17.37 -9.41
CA ALA A 429 19.13 -17.17 -8.29
C ALA A 429 20.59 -16.91 -8.73
N PRO A 430 21.17 -17.62 -9.70
CA PRO A 430 22.53 -17.35 -10.18
C PRO A 430 22.72 -15.95 -10.77
N SER A 431 21.69 -15.43 -11.45
CA SER A 431 21.75 -14.06 -12.04
C SER A 431 21.82 -12.96 -10.99
N ALA A 432 21.42 -13.22 -9.74
CA ALA A 432 21.58 -12.26 -8.65
C ALA A 432 23.06 -11.99 -8.34
N ILE A 433 23.91 -12.99 -8.45
CA ILE A 433 25.37 -12.84 -8.28
C ILE A 433 25.93 -11.94 -9.37
N THR A 434 25.62 -12.25 -10.63
CA THR A 434 26.06 -11.43 -11.77
C THR A 434 25.58 -9.97 -11.62
N ARG A 435 24.33 -9.79 -11.17
CA ARG A 435 23.76 -8.45 -10.95
C ARG A 435 24.53 -7.63 -9.91
N LEU A 436 24.97 -8.25 -8.80
CA LEU A 436 25.81 -7.56 -7.81
C LEU A 436 27.16 -7.17 -8.39
N VAL A 437 27.81 -8.07 -9.15
CA VAL A 437 29.08 -7.79 -9.82
C VAL A 437 28.93 -6.71 -10.88
N ASP A 438 27.85 -6.71 -11.66
CA ASP A 438 27.55 -5.70 -12.68
C ASP A 438 27.30 -4.31 -12.07
N MET A 439 26.80 -4.25 -10.82
CA MET A 439 26.68 -3.00 -10.07
C MET A 439 28.02 -2.46 -9.57
N GLY A 440 29.11 -3.23 -9.73
CA GLY A 440 30.47 -2.83 -9.34
C GLY A 440 30.96 -3.45 -8.02
N VAL A 441 30.20 -4.36 -7.41
CA VAL A 441 30.62 -5.04 -6.17
C VAL A 441 31.78 -5.98 -6.46
N GLU A 442 32.83 -5.87 -5.67
CA GLU A 442 33.99 -6.76 -5.75
C GLU A 442 33.59 -8.23 -5.48
N ARG A 443 34.02 -9.15 -6.35
CA ARG A 443 33.61 -10.56 -6.34
C ARG A 443 33.93 -11.27 -5.04
N PHE A 444 35.10 -11.00 -4.46
CA PHE A 444 35.48 -11.62 -3.18
C PHE A 444 34.56 -11.18 -2.04
N LEU A 445 34.01 -9.96 -2.11
CA LEU A 445 33.00 -9.49 -1.14
C LEU A 445 31.68 -10.22 -1.32
N VAL A 446 31.23 -10.43 -2.57
CA VAL A 446 30.03 -11.23 -2.85
C VAL A 446 30.20 -12.66 -2.34
N ALA A 447 31.34 -13.30 -2.66
CA ALA A 447 31.63 -14.67 -2.27
C ALA A 447 31.72 -14.87 -0.75
N SER A 448 32.22 -13.86 -0.01
CA SER A 448 32.39 -13.95 1.44
C SER A 448 31.16 -13.58 2.25
N SER A 449 30.31 -12.68 1.75
CA SER A 449 29.14 -12.14 2.46
C SER A 449 27.85 -12.91 2.15
N LEU A 450 27.68 -13.38 0.91
CA LEU A 450 26.44 -14.02 0.46
C LEU A 450 26.33 -15.45 1.00
N VAL A 451 25.19 -15.77 1.59
CA VAL A 451 24.89 -17.09 2.18
C VAL A 451 23.95 -17.89 1.30
N ALA A 452 22.91 -17.25 0.80
CA ALA A 452 21.92 -17.89 -0.06
C ALA A 452 21.22 -16.87 -0.95
N VAL A 453 20.72 -17.35 -2.08
CA VAL A 453 19.81 -16.60 -2.96
C VAL A 453 18.56 -17.44 -3.19
N LEU A 454 17.39 -16.87 -2.93
CA LEU A 454 16.08 -17.46 -3.18
C LEU A 454 15.43 -16.74 -4.37
N ALA A 455 15.36 -17.38 -5.54
CA ALA A 455 14.51 -16.87 -6.61
C ALA A 455 13.07 -17.37 -6.41
N GLN A 456 12.10 -16.50 -6.68
CA GLN A 456 10.69 -16.75 -6.41
C GLN A 456 9.79 -16.25 -7.54
N ARG A 457 8.77 -17.05 -7.86
CA ARG A 457 7.64 -16.73 -8.73
C ARG A 457 6.34 -17.15 -8.08
N LEU A 458 5.24 -16.59 -8.54
CA LEU A 458 3.90 -17.03 -8.14
C LEU A 458 3.20 -17.72 -9.31
N VAL A 459 2.63 -18.88 -9.03
CA VAL A 459 1.72 -19.61 -9.91
C VAL A 459 0.32 -19.61 -9.30
N ARG A 460 -0.73 -19.65 -10.14
CA ARG A 460 -2.10 -19.75 -9.65
C ARG A 460 -2.40 -21.16 -9.18
N LEU A 461 -3.13 -21.28 -8.08
CA LEU A 461 -3.64 -22.55 -7.58
C LEU A 461 -4.85 -22.99 -8.38
N LEU A 462 -4.91 -24.25 -8.77
CA LEU A 462 -6.11 -24.85 -9.36
C LEU A 462 -7.27 -24.77 -8.36
N CYS A 463 -8.45 -24.44 -8.86
CA CYS A 463 -9.66 -24.43 -8.05
C CYS A 463 -10.01 -25.85 -7.60
N SER A 464 -10.02 -26.08 -6.30
CA SER A 464 -10.31 -27.40 -5.73
C SER A 464 -11.71 -27.92 -6.07
N ASN A 465 -12.65 -27.03 -6.44
CA ASN A 465 -14.02 -27.38 -6.76
C ASN A 465 -14.22 -27.85 -8.20
N CYS A 466 -13.37 -27.41 -9.15
CA CYS A 466 -13.62 -27.69 -10.57
C CYS A 466 -12.37 -28.17 -11.33
N ARG A 467 -11.25 -28.42 -10.67
CA ARG A 467 -10.10 -29.04 -11.33
C ARG A 467 -10.43 -30.43 -11.85
N GLU A 468 -9.98 -30.76 -13.04
CA GLU A 468 -10.25 -32.02 -13.70
C GLU A 468 -8.97 -32.85 -13.81
N PRO A 469 -8.97 -34.13 -13.39
CA PRO A 469 -7.83 -35.01 -13.60
C PRO A 469 -7.68 -35.36 -15.08
N TYR A 470 -6.45 -35.49 -15.55
CA TYR A 470 -6.14 -36.01 -16.88
C TYR A 470 -4.76 -36.64 -16.93
N GLU A 471 -4.54 -37.53 -17.90
CA GLU A 471 -3.24 -38.14 -18.19
C GLU A 471 -2.50 -37.25 -19.20
N PRO A 472 -1.34 -36.65 -18.82
CA PRO A 472 -0.56 -35.83 -19.74
C PRO A 472 0.17 -36.69 -20.77
N THR A 473 0.49 -36.12 -21.91
CA THR A 473 1.37 -36.75 -22.88
C THR A 473 2.83 -36.66 -22.42
N ALA A 474 3.71 -37.51 -22.95
CA ALA A 474 5.15 -37.43 -22.67
C ALA A 474 5.74 -36.07 -23.12
N ALA A 475 5.16 -35.43 -24.13
CA ALA A 475 5.54 -34.09 -24.57
C ALA A 475 5.19 -33.03 -23.51
N ASP A 476 3.97 -33.08 -22.94
CA ASP A 476 3.53 -32.15 -21.89
C ASP A 476 4.43 -32.23 -20.65
N LEU A 477 4.83 -33.43 -20.26
CA LEU A 477 5.75 -33.63 -19.14
C LEU A 477 7.16 -33.12 -19.45
N ALA A 478 7.63 -33.34 -20.66
CA ALA A 478 8.95 -32.86 -21.10
C ALA A 478 9.03 -31.32 -21.11
N GLU A 479 7.94 -30.61 -21.41
CA GLU A 479 7.88 -29.14 -21.37
C GLU A 479 8.18 -28.58 -19.96
N ILE A 480 7.78 -29.28 -18.90
CA ILE A 480 8.08 -28.89 -17.52
C ILE A 480 9.34 -29.60 -16.96
N GLY A 481 10.14 -30.22 -17.85
CA GLY A 481 11.41 -30.85 -17.48
C GLY A 481 11.26 -32.19 -16.77
N LEU A 482 10.13 -32.90 -16.92
CA LEU A 482 9.91 -34.20 -16.34
C LEU A 482 10.00 -35.32 -17.41
N ARG A 483 10.66 -36.43 -17.02
CA ARG A 483 10.54 -37.70 -17.74
C ARG A 483 9.92 -38.73 -16.77
N SER A 484 8.79 -39.28 -17.14
CA SER A 484 8.16 -40.35 -16.36
C SER A 484 8.07 -41.62 -17.19
N ALA A 485 8.46 -42.72 -16.58
CA ALA A 485 8.29 -44.09 -17.14
C ALA A 485 6.88 -44.66 -16.84
N HIS A 486 6.08 -43.99 -16.00
CA HIS A 486 4.76 -44.42 -15.58
C HIS A 486 3.70 -43.41 -15.95
N THR A 487 2.45 -43.84 -16.11
CA THR A 487 1.29 -42.96 -16.26
C THR A 487 1.09 -42.14 -14.97
N VAL A 488 1.14 -40.85 -15.09
CA VAL A 488 0.96 -39.90 -13.97
C VAL A 488 -0.32 -39.13 -14.21
N GLU A 489 -1.20 -39.10 -13.21
CA GLU A 489 -2.40 -38.24 -13.24
C GLU A 489 -2.03 -36.84 -12.75
N ILE A 490 -2.39 -35.84 -13.54
CA ILE A 490 -2.28 -34.43 -13.19
C ILE A 490 -3.62 -33.72 -13.40
N TYR A 491 -3.70 -32.44 -13.08
CA TYR A 491 -4.96 -31.72 -13.12
C TYR A 491 -4.88 -30.51 -14.06
N ARG A 492 -6.00 -30.24 -14.74
CA ARG A 492 -6.23 -29.05 -15.57
C ARG A 492 -7.30 -28.17 -14.96
N PRO A 493 -7.32 -26.84 -15.29
CA PRO A 493 -8.37 -25.96 -14.82
C PRO A 493 -9.71 -26.32 -15.44
N GLY A 494 -10.73 -26.45 -14.61
CA GLY A 494 -12.13 -26.51 -15.01
C GLY A 494 -12.78 -25.12 -15.00
N SER A 495 -14.12 -25.05 -14.81
CA SER A 495 -14.86 -23.81 -14.77
C SER A 495 -16.01 -23.90 -13.79
N CYS A 496 -16.10 -22.96 -12.81
CA CYS A 496 -17.21 -22.87 -11.87
C CYS A 496 -17.34 -21.46 -11.29
N GLU A 497 -18.48 -21.14 -10.71
CA GLU A 497 -18.74 -19.85 -10.05
C GLU A 497 -17.74 -19.52 -8.93
N ARG A 498 -17.30 -20.53 -8.16
CA ARG A 498 -16.38 -20.33 -7.03
C ARG A 498 -15.02 -19.75 -7.43
N CYS A 499 -14.60 -19.97 -8.66
CA CYS A 499 -13.35 -19.42 -9.21
C CYS A 499 -13.62 -18.37 -10.31
N ASN A 500 -14.83 -17.82 -10.38
CA ASN A 500 -15.24 -16.88 -11.42
C ASN A 500 -14.94 -17.41 -12.83
N TYR A 501 -15.23 -18.70 -13.05
CA TYR A 501 -15.05 -19.42 -14.32
C TYR A 501 -13.60 -19.46 -14.83
N THR A 502 -12.61 -19.07 -14.01
CA THR A 502 -11.18 -19.03 -14.39
C THR A 502 -10.47 -20.38 -14.25
N GLY A 503 -11.01 -21.30 -13.47
CA GLY A 503 -10.38 -22.58 -13.09
C GLY A 503 -9.29 -22.44 -12.02
N TYR A 504 -8.98 -21.21 -11.55
CA TYR A 504 -7.94 -20.94 -10.57
C TYR A 504 -8.47 -20.10 -9.40
N ARG A 505 -7.87 -20.29 -8.21
CA ARG A 505 -8.21 -19.51 -7.04
C ARG A 505 -7.05 -19.44 -6.04
N GLY A 506 -6.45 -18.28 -5.91
CA GLY A 506 -5.29 -18.04 -5.06
C GLY A 506 -3.98 -18.32 -5.78
N ARG A 507 -2.88 -18.08 -5.09
CA ARG A 507 -1.52 -18.17 -5.62
C ARG A 507 -0.63 -18.97 -4.69
N LEU A 508 0.41 -19.57 -5.25
CA LEU A 508 1.42 -20.34 -4.55
C LEU A 508 2.81 -19.94 -5.06
N GLY A 509 3.79 -19.89 -4.18
CA GLY A 509 5.18 -19.66 -4.56
C GLY A 509 5.79 -20.90 -5.22
N ILE A 510 6.62 -20.71 -6.23
CA ILE A 510 7.63 -21.65 -6.68
C ILE A 510 8.99 -21.05 -6.41
N PHE A 511 9.94 -21.90 -6.00
CA PHE A 511 11.19 -21.46 -5.40
C PHE A 511 12.40 -22.14 -6.03
N GLU A 512 13.47 -21.36 -6.22
CA GLU A 512 14.81 -21.82 -6.57
C GLU A 512 15.75 -21.33 -5.47
N LEU A 513 16.15 -22.20 -4.55
CA LEU A 513 17.01 -21.88 -3.42
C LEU A 513 18.44 -22.32 -3.70
N MET A 514 19.31 -21.35 -3.96
CA MET A 514 20.74 -21.54 -4.17
C MET A 514 21.51 -21.26 -2.89
N LEU A 515 22.20 -22.25 -2.37
CA LEU A 515 23.14 -22.09 -1.25
C LEU A 515 24.53 -21.70 -1.80
N ILE A 516 25.19 -20.76 -1.14
CA ILE A 516 26.53 -20.33 -1.51
C ILE A 516 27.55 -21.17 -0.74
N GLU A 517 27.75 -22.36 -1.27
CA GLU A 517 28.76 -23.32 -0.79
C GLU A 517 30.13 -23.05 -1.43
N ASP A 518 31.19 -23.72 -0.95
CA ASP A 518 32.56 -23.45 -1.38
C ASP A 518 32.75 -23.54 -2.91
N ALA A 519 32.17 -24.58 -3.55
CA ALA A 519 32.22 -24.71 -5.01
C ALA A 519 31.59 -23.51 -5.76
N ILE A 520 30.52 -22.93 -5.21
CA ILE A 520 29.89 -21.74 -5.78
C ILE A 520 30.75 -20.50 -5.49
N ARG A 521 31.32 -20.37 -4.29
CA ARG A 521 32.25 -19.28 -3.93
C ARG A 521 33.45 -19.22 -4.87
N ASP A 522 34.04 -20.37 -5.18
CA ASP A 522 35.18 -20.46 -6.10
C ASP A 522 34.80 -19.97 -7.51
N LEU A 523 33.60 -20.32 -8.00
CA LEU A 523 33.11 -19.85 -9.30
C LEU A 523 32.85 -18.34 -9.31
N ILE A 524 32.32 -17.78 -8.23
CA ILE A 524 32.12 -16.33 -8.08
C ILE A 524 33.49 -15.61 -8.15
N ALA A 525 34.48 -16.10 -7.41
CA ALA A 525 35.82 -15.53 -7.39
C ALA A 525 36.50 -15.57 -8.77
N GLN A 526 36.24 -16.63 -9.56
CA GLN A 526 36.81 -16.83 -10.91
C GLN A 526 36.08 -16.03 -12.01
N ASN A 527 35.05 -15.25 -11.70
CA ASN A 527 34.22 -14.49 -12.67
C ASN A 527 33.53 -15.38 -13.72
N VAL A 528 32.97 -16.43 -13.30
CA VAL A 528 32.27 -17.35 -14.18
C VAL A 528 30.86 -16.84 -14.47
N ASP A 529 30.35 -17.12 -15.66
CA ASP A 529 28.98 -16.73 -16.06
C ASP A 529 27.88 -17.40 -15.23
N SER A 530 26.70 -16.78 -15.18
CA SER A 530 25.56 -17.29 -14.41
C SER A 530 25.13 -18.71 -14.82
N LYS A 531 25.30 -19.09 -16.10
CA LYS A 531 24.93 -20.42 -16.60
C LYS A 531 25.81 -21.53 -16.01
N ARG A 532 27.10 -21.25 -15.81
CA ARG A 532 28.02 -22.19 -15.20
C ARG A 532 27.79 -22.29 -13.70
N ILE A 533 27.49 -21.16 -13.04
CA ILE A 533 27.06 -21.14 -11.63
C ILE A 533 25.78 -21.96 -11.47
N LYS A 534 24.77 -21.79 -12.36
CA LYS A 534 23.52 -22.55 -12.35
C LYS A 534 23.77 -24.06 -12.47
N ARG A 535 24.61 -24.48 -13.43
CA ARG A 535 24.96 -25.91 -13.59
C ARG A 535 25.58 -26.50 -12.34
N GLN A 536 26.49 -25.77 -11.69
CA GLN A 536 27.12 -26.24 -10.45
C GLN A 536 26.10 -26.28 -9.30
N ALA A 537 25.25 -25.26 -9.17
CA ALA A 537 24.21 -25.24 -8.15
C ALA A 537 23.22 -26.40 -8.29
N VAL A 538 22.81 -26.71 -9.53
CA VAL A 538 21.97 -27.90 -9.81
C VAL A 538 22.70 -29.19 -9.49
N ALA A 539 23.98 -29.31 -9.83
CA ALA A 539 24.79 -30.46 -9.46
C ALA A 539 24.95 -30.63 -7.93
N ASN A 540 24.90 -29.51 -7.19
CA ASN A 540 24.88 -29.50 -5.72
C ASN A 540 23.47 -29.77 -5.12
N GLY A 541 22.44 -30.03 -5.96
CA GLY A 541 21.08 -30.33 -5.53
C GLY A 541 20.09 -29.13 -5.53
N MET A 542 20.46 -27.99 -6.08
CA MET A 542 19.51 -26.88 -6.28
C MET A 542 18.41 -27.29 -7.25
N ARG A 543 17.16 -27.11 -6.86
CA ARG A 543 16.01 -27.25 -7.76
C ARG A 543 15.75 -25.91 -8.44
N THR A 544 15.57 -25.95 -9.77
CA THR A 544 15.18 -24.76 -10.53
C THR A 544 13.70 -24.43 -10.31
N LEU A 545 13.31 -23.19 -10.63
CA LEU A 545 11.90 -22.76 -10.54
C LEU A 545 10.97 -23.70 -11.30
N ARG A 546 11.42 -24.20 -12.49
CA ARG A 546 10.63 -25.12 -13.32
C ARG A 546 10.46 -26.47 -12.66
N VAL A 547 11.52 -27.05 -12.10
CA VAL A 547 11.47 -28.34 -11.37
C VAL A 547 10.59 -28.23 -10.13
N ASP A 548 10.70 -27.14 -9.35
CA ASP A 548 9.83 -26.93 -8.18
C ASP A 548 8.36 -26.76 -8.60
N GLY A 549 8.11 -26.02 -9.70
CA GLY A 549 6.78 -25.90 -10.30
C GLY A 549 6.21 -27.25 -10.76
N ALA A 550 7.03 -28.06 -11.43
CA ALA A 550 6.65 -29.40 -11.90
C ALA A 550 6.21 -30.33 -10.74
N ARG A 551 6.92 -30.30 -9.61
CA ARG A 551 6.51 -31.04 -8.39
C ARG A 551 5.13 -30.62 -7.89
N LYS A 552 4.79 -29.33 -8.00
CA LYS A 552 3.47 -28.80 -7.61
C LYS A 552 2.37 -29.18 -8.61
N VAL A 553 2.72 -29.33 -9.89
CA VAL A 553 1.82 -29.91 -10.91
C VAL A 553 1.50 -31.36 -10.56
N LEU A 554 2.51 -32.18 -10.26
CA LEU A 554 2.32 -33.58 -9.85
C LEU A 554 1.44 -33.75 -8.61
N ARG A 555 1.45 -32.77 -7.70
CA ARG A 555 0.56 -32.75 -6.52
C ARG A 555 -0.83 -32.20 -6.81
N GLY A 556 -1.14 -31.83 -8.07
CA GLY A 556 -2.43 -31.25 -8.45
C GLY A 556 -2.69 -29.86 -7.89
N MET A 557 -1.64 -29.11 -7.52
CA MET A 557 -1.77 -27.78 -6.94
C MET A 557 -1.89 -26.70 -8.02
N THR A 558 -1.19 -26.87 -9.14
CA THR A 558 -1.19 -25.93 -10.27
C THR A 558 -1.20 -26.70 -11.59
N SER A 559 -1.26 -25.99 -12.73
CA SER A 559 -1.24 -26.59 -14.06
C SER A 559 0.12 -26.39 -14.76
N ILE A 560 0.39 -27.21 -15.78
CA ILE A 560 1.56 -27.07 -16.67
C ILE A 560 1.61 -25.65 -17.24
N ALA A 561 0.50 -25.16 -17.79
CA ALA A 561 0.42 -23.81 -18.38
C ALA A 561 0.86 -22.70 -17.42
N GLU A 562 0.54 -22.80 -16.13
CA GLU A 562 0.96 -21.80 -15.14
C GLU A 562 2.46 -21.86 -14.86
N VAL A 563 3.04 -23.05 -14.79
CA VAL A 563 4.49 -23.22 -14.59
C VAL A 563 5.25 -22.67 -15.79
N LEU A 564 4.81 -22.98 -17.01
CA LEU A 564 5.42 -22.45 -18.25
C LEU A 564 5.33 -20.93 -18.32
N ARG A 565 4.19 -20.37 -17.96
CA ARG A 565 3.97 -18.92 -17.92
C ARG A 565 4.91 -18.22 -16.93
N ALA A 566 5.22 -18.86 -15.81
CA ALA A 566 6.00 -18.27 -14.73
C ALA A 566 7.51 -18.51 -14.86
N THR A 567 7.95 -19.45 -15.70
CA THR A 567 9.35 -19.85 -15.82
C THR A 567 9.86 -19.71 -17.25
N GLU A 568 11.14 -19.41 -17.41
CA GLU A 568 11.82 -19.42 -18.71
C GLU A 568 12.06 -20.85 -19.20
N GLU A 569 12.28 -21.04 -20.50
CA GLU A 569 12.65 -22.35 -21.07
C GLU A 569 13.98 -22.82 -20.46
N GLU A 570 13.98 -24.04 -19.98
CA GLU A 570 15.16 -24.71 -19.41
C GLU A 570 15.43 -26.03 -20.14
N THR A 571 16.69 -26.28 -20.39
CA THR A 571 17.16 -27.55 -21.00
C THR A 571 17.44 -28.65 -19.96
N VAL A 572 17.22 -28.37 -18.69
CA VAL A 572 17.47 -29.33 -17.60
C VAL A 572 16.26 -30.26 -17.44
N VAL A 573 16.49 -31.55 -17.60
CA VAL A 573 15.46 -32.58 -17.44
C VAL A 573 15.73 -33.35 -16.14
N ALA A 574 14.76 -33.33 -15.23
CA ALA A 574 14.78 -34.16 -14.03
C ALA A 574 14.05 -35.50 -14.28
N GLU A 575 14.62 -36.59 -13.84
CA GLU A 575 13.93 -37.90 -13.78
C GLU A 575 13.07 -37.96 -12.52
N VAL A 576 11.81 -38.39 -12.67
CA VAL A 576 10.85 -38.60 -11.56
C VAL A 576 10.52 -40.07 -11.41
#